data_d2c278507b006cd5475d0b92f66d3b8b
#
_entry.id   d2c278507b006cd5475d0b92f66d3b8b
#
_cell.length_a   1.000
_cell.length_b   1.000
_cell.length_c   1.000
_cell.angle_alpha   90.00
_cell.angle_beta   90.00
_cell.angle_gamma   90.00
#
_symmetry.space_group_name_H-M   'P 1'
#
loop_
_entity.id
_entity.type
_entity.pdbx_description
1 polymer ?
#
loop_
_entity_poly.entity_id
_entity_poly.type
_entity_poly.pdbx_seq_one_letter_code
_entity_poly.pdbx_strand_id
1 'polypeptide(L)'
;MKYASDSHIINMEEIVESWKEQGMNYQETANEILSHIGGAENIREMTHCFTRLRFELRDPEKAERGKIERIEGVIAVVESSGQFQVVMGTKVGRIYDLLKEMTGTERKAGEKREKVYHRDSKDREKNTPGNHLGNRMIQTVSSMFTPMVPAIAASGLLKGFLTIARMLASNQGIDITGNHTYVILLAATDAIFYFMPIILAYTSARVFGANEFVAMALGGTMCYPSVLSLMAGEERIRMLGVALTRANYTSSVIPIIIGVFILAYVQRFLERVIPEVLKIILVPGISLLVMVPAVFMVFGPVGIYLGNIIHFIYTGLMGISPVLCGGFIGGMWCVFVIFGAHRALVPIGIQDVALNGRQNLLAFAGAANFSQGGAALGVMMRTRSRELKAVAASASVAASVCGITEPAIYGCNLRLKRPMIYAVICGAAGGAVMGAGGVYGDAFANNGIL
;
A
#
# COMPACT_ATOMS: atom_id res chain seq x y z
N MET A 1 56.27 22.83 2.92
CA MET A 1 54.99 23.08 2.26
C MET A 1 53.90 22.42 3.07
N LYS A 2 53.16 23.21 3.83
CA LYS A 2 52.04 22.77 4.67
C LYS A 2 50.79 22.70 3.79
N TYR A 3 50.17 21.53 3.66
CA TYR A 3 48.78 21.40 3.19
C TYR A 3 47.90 21.34 4.41
N ALA A 4 47.14 22.43 4.63
CA ALA A 4 46.03 22.47 5.54
C ALA A 4 44.85 21.75 4.89
N SER A 5 44.35 20.72 5.55
CA SER A 5 43.07 20.05 5.23
C SER A 5 41.95 20.73 6.00
N ASP A 6 41.26 21.67 5.36
CA ASP A 6 39.95 22.12 5.85
C ASP A 6 38.88 21.16 5.34
N SER A 7 38.65 20.12 6.10
CA SER A 7 37.44 19.29 5.95
C SER A 7 36.32 19.99 6.72
N HIS A 8 35.48 20.75 6.01
CA HIS A 8 34.18 21.15 6.51
C HIS A 8 33.31 19.87 6.70
N ILE A 9 33.40 19.26 7.87
CA ILE A 9 32.40 18.32 8.32
C ILE A 9 31.12 19.14 8.54
N ILE A 10 30.20 19.06 7.61
CA ILE A 10 28.89 19.67 7.75
C ILE A 10 28.24 19.00 8.98
N ASN A 11 28.12 19.77 10.05
CA ASN A 11 27.55 19.29 11.30
C ASN A 11 26.06 19.01 11.08
N MET A 12 25.67 17.75 11.13
CA MET A 12 24.27 17.34 10.98
C MET A 12 23.35 18.00 12.01
N GLU A 13 23.90 18.43 13.14
CA GLU A 13 23.15 19.20 14.14
C GLU A 13 22.83 20.61 13.67
N GLU A 14 23.74 21.29 12.96
CA GLU A 14 23.47 22.61 12.37
C GLU A 14 22.42 22.55 11.23
N ILE A 15 22.42 21.47 10.42
CA ILE A 15 21.38 21.28 9.40
C ILE A 15 20.03 21.00 10.08
N VAL A 16 19.99 20.18 11.12
CA VAL A 16 18.77 19.92 11.89
C VAL A 16 18.30 21.17 12.64
N GLU A 17 19.20 22.03 13.11
CA GLU A 17 18.83 23.31 13.72
C GLU A 17 18.35 24.34 12.68
N SER A 18 18.93 24.41 11.49
CA SER A 18 18.44 25.29 10.42
C SER A 18 17.05 24.90 9.91
N TRP A 19 16.64 23.63 10.06
CA TRP A 19 15.28 23.17 9.77
C TRP A 19 14.31 23.38 10.95
N LYS A 20 14.81 23.71 12.14
CA LYS A 20 14.01 24.12 13.31
C LYS A 20 13.51 25.57 13.24
N GLU A 21 14.12 26.42 12.43
CA GLU A 21 13.82 27.87 12.38
C GLU A 21 12.70 28.30 11.43
N GLN A 22 11.86 27.39 10.92
CA GLN A 22 10.61 27.76 10.26
C GLN A 22 9.38 27.39 11.11
N GLY A 23 9.18 28.17 12.19
CA GLY A 23 7.89 28.82 12.53
C GLY A 23 6.79 28.00 13.18
N MET A 24 7.02 26.97 14.00
CA MET A 24 5.99 26.52 14.96
C MET A 24 6.65 26.07 16.27
N ASN A 25 6.24 26.70 17.38
CA ASN A 25 6.67 26.28 18.71
C ASN A 25 5.80 25.08 19.16
N TYR A 26 6.30 23.87 18.93
CA TYR A 26 5.56 22.61 19.28
C TYR A 26 5.13 22.57 20.74
N GLN A 27 5.98 23.10 21.67
CA GLN A 27 5.67 23.13 23.09
C GLN A 27 4.51 24.06 23.40
N GLU A 28 4.50 25.23 22.80
CA GLU A 28 3.44 26.23 22.93
C GLU A 28 2.12 25.72 22.32
N THR A 29 2.18 25.17 21.11
CA THR A 29 1.02 24.53 20.46
C THR A 29 0.44 23.41 21.31
N ALA A 30 1.28 22.55 21.91
CA ALA A 30 0.82 21.47 22.80
C ALA A 30 0.14 22.03 24.06
N ASN A 31 0.72 23.06 24.67
CA ASN A 31 0.16 23.74 25.85
C ASN A 31 -1.20 24.39 25.52
N GLU A 32 -1.32 25.08 24.41
CA GLU A 32 -2.56 25.72 23.98
C GLU A 32 -3.65 24.68 23.68
N ILE A 33 -3.32 23.59 22.98
CA ILE A 33 -4.27 22.50 22.76
C ILE A 33 -4.73 21.93 24.09
N LEU A 34 -3.82 21.66 25.01
CA LEU A 34 -4.15 21.09 26.32
C LEU A 34 -5.04 22.03 27.14
N SER A 35 -4.76 23.32 27.14
CA SER A 35 -5.55 24.31 27.88
C SER A 35 -6.97 24.43 27.32
N HIS A 36 -7.12 24.50 25.98
CA HIS A 36 -8.41 24.71 25.33
C HIS A 36 -9.25 23.43 25.17
N ILE A 37 -8.68 22.24 25.44
CA ILE A 37 -9.44 20.99 25.48
C ILE A 37 -10.04 20.72 26.88
N GLY A 38 -9.79 21.62 27.84
CA GLY A 38 -10.27 21.53 29.20
C GLY A 38 -9.26 20.89 30.17
N GLY A 39 -7.96 20.91 29.81
CA GLY A 39 -6.87 20.40 30.63
C GLY A 39 -6.73 18.88 30.61
N ALA A 40 -5.65 18.39 31.26
CA ALA A 40 -5.34 16.96 31.33
C ALA A 40 -6.46 16.13 31.98
N GLU A 41 -7.17 16.72 32.94
CA GLU A 41 -8.25 16.05 33.67
C GLU A 41 -9.49 15.78 32.79
N ASN A 42 -9.68 16.56 31.73
CA ASN A 42 -10.77 16.35 30.79
C ASN A 42 -10.47 15.24 29.78
N ILE A 43 -9.22 14.84 29.64
CA ILE A 43 -8.81 13.78 28.71
C ILE A 43 -9.05 12.43 29.38
N ARG A 44 -9.92 11.61 28.79
CA ARG A 44 -10.16 10.23 29.17
C ARG A 44 -9.18 9.29 28.49
N GLU A 45 -8.98 9.51 27.19
CA GLU A 45 -8.04 8.78 26.36
C GLU A 45 -7.54 9.69 25.24
N MET A 46 -6.25 9.57 24.90
CA MET A 46 -5.63 10.30 23.80
C MET A 46 -4.90 9.33 22.90
N THR A 47 -5.19 9.43 21.59
CA THR A 47 -4.53 8.65 20.55
C THR A 47 -4.21 9.56 19.35
N HIS A 48 -3.40 9.09 18.42
CA HIS A 48 -3.18 9.81 17.18
C HIS A 48 -3.16 8.87 15.97
N CYS A 49 -3.51 9.40 14.81
CA CYS A 49 -3.22 8.79 13.53
C CYS A 49 -2.17 9.63 12.80
N PHE A 50 -1.91 9.35 11.52
CA PHE A 50 -0.87 10.02 10.74
C PHE A 50 -1.00 11.56 10.67
N THR A 51 -2.21 12.10 10.88
CA THR A 51 -2.51 13.53 10.70
C THR A 51 -3.41 14.14 11.75
N ARG A 52 -3.89 13.37 12.75
CA ARG A 52 -4.88 13.84 13.72
C ARG A 52 -4.56 13.36 15.12
N LEU A 53 -4.62 14.27 16.09
CA LEU A 53 -4.82 13.92 17.49
C LEU A 53 -6.29 13.54 17.69
N ARG A 54 -6.54 12.56 18.52
CA ARG A 54 -7.87 12.09 18.86
C ARG A 54 -8.00 12.03 20.36
N PHE A 55 -8.99 12.72 20.89
CA PHE A 55 -9.27 12.77 22.30
C PHE A 55 -10.65 12.18 22.57
N GLU A 56 -10.74 11.29 23.54
CA GLU A 56 -11.98 10.96 24.24
C GLU A 56 -12.06 11.88 25.46
N LEU A 57 -12.98 12.82 25.44
CA LEU A 57 -13.16 13.79 26.51
C LEU A 57 -14.18 13.25 27.51
N ARG A 58 -13.98 13.60 28.77
CA ARG A 58 -14.97 13.33 29.84
C ARG A 58 -16.16 14.26 29.69
N ASP A 59 -15.90 15.50 29.36
CA ASP A 59 -16.88 16.55 29.14
C ASP A 59 -16.53 17.29 27.83
N PRO A 60 -17.20 16.96 26.71
CA PRO A 60 -16.94 17.62 25.43
C PRO A 60 -17.26 19.12 25.42
N GLU A 61 -18.17 19.60 26.28
CA GLU A 61 -18.56 21.01 26.33
C GLU A 61 -17.45 21.92 26.85
N LYS A 62 -16.48 21.36 27.56
CA LYS A 62 -15.29 22.11 28.03
C LYS A 62 -14.27 22.37 26.92
N ALA A 63 -14.39 21.72 25.77
CA ALA A 63 -13.45 21.91 24.67
C ALA A 63 -13.86 23.14 23.85
N GLU A 64 -12.99 24.13 23.86
CA GLU A 64 -13.19 25.39 23.12
C GLU A 64 -12.79 25.27 21.66
N ARG A 65 -13.62 24.57 20.88
CA ARG A 65 -13.35 24.26 19.47
C ARG A 65 -12.85 25.45 18.67
N GLY A 66 -13.51 26.61 18.76
CA GLY A 66 -13.17 27.80 17.98
C GLY A 66 -11.81 28.41 18.33
N LYS A 67 -11.31 28.18 19.56
CA LYS A 67 -9.97 28.59 19.96
C LYS A 67 -8.92 27.60 19.44
N ILE A 68 -9.19 26.28 19.52
CA ILE A 68 -8.30 25.23 19.02
C ILE A 68 -8.12 25.35 17.50
N GLU A 69 -9.15 25.72 16.75
CA GLU A 69 -9.04 25.93 15.29
C GLU A 69 -8.13 27.12 14.91
N ARG A 70 -7.85 28.03 15.83
CA ARG A 70 -6.97 29.20 15.61
C ARG A 70 -5.52 28.96 16.01
N ILE A 71 -5.22 27.85 16.67
CA ILE A 71 -3.86 27.53 17.11
C ILE A 71 -2.99 27.27 15.89
N GLU A 72 -1.78 27.81 15.90
CA GLU A 72 -0.84 27.63 14.82
C GLU A 72 -0.51 26.14 14.61
N GLY A 73 -0.64 25.65 13.39
CA GLY A 73 -0.43 24.25 13.03
C GLY A 73 -1.68 23.39 13.10
N VAL A 74 -2.80 23.87 13.62
CA VAL A 74 -4.11 23.21 13.54
C VAL A 74 -4.76 23.52 12.19
N ILE A 75 -5.15 22.47 11.46
CA ILE A 75 -5.79 22.59 10.14
C ILE A 75 -7.32 22.63 10.27
N ALA A 76 -7.85 21.84 11.17
CA ALA A 76 -9.29 21.76 11.45
C ALA A 76 -9.54 20.99 12.75
N VAL A 77 -10.70 21.22 13.35
CA VAL A 77 -11.23 20.42 14.46
C VAL A 77 -12.49 19.70 13.98
N VAL A 78 -12.56 18.39 14.21
CA VAL A 78 -13.67 17.53 13.76
C VAL A 78 -14.17 16.72 14.94
N GLU A 79 -15.46 16.80 15.22
CA GLU A 79 -16.13 15.91 16.14
C GLU A 79 -16.79 14.77 15.36
N SER A 80 -16.40 13.56 15.64
CA SER A 80 -16.94 12.38 14.96
C SER A 80 -16.94 11.19 15.89
N SER A 81 -18.07 10.50 15.97
CA SER A 81 -18.22 9.25 16.74
C SER A 81 -17.85 9.40 18.23
N GLY A 82 -18.19 10.53 18.87
CA GLY A 82 -17.87 10.78 20.27
C GLY A 82 -16.39 11.08 20.56
N GLN A 83 -15.61 11.33 19.52
CA GLN A 83 -14.21 11.74 19.62
C GLN A 83 -14.02 13.18 19.15
N PHE A 84 -13.25 13.93 19.92
CA PHE A 84 -12.77 15.25 19.54
C PHE A 84 -11.43 15.10 18.82
N GLN A 85 -11.36 15.51 17.55
CA GLN A 85 -10.21 15.28 16.68
C GLN A 85 -9.60 16.59 16.23
N VAL A 86 -8.31 16.80 16.49
CA VAL A 86 -7.53 17.95 16.03
C VAL A 86 -6.65 17.53 14.85
N VAL A 87 -6.91 18.08 13.68
CA VAL A 87 -6.18 17.77 12.44
C VAL A 87 -4.96 18.67 12.34
N MET A 88 -3.74 18.08 12.31
CA MET A 88 -2.48 18.82 12.35
C MET A 88 -1.49 18.42 11.23
N GLY A 89 -1.87 17.47 10.37
CA GLY A 89 -0.97 16.95 9.34
C GLY A 89 0.17 16.09 9.94
N THR A 90 1.30 16.07 9.25
CA THR A 90 2.47 15.23 9.62
C THR A 90 3.13 15.58 10.93
N LYS A 91 2.82 16.75 11.51
CA LYS A 91 3.39 17.24 12.78
C LYS A 91 2.75 16.60 14.02
N VAL A 92 1.68 15.83 13.83
CA VAL A 92 0.87 15.23 14.90
C VAL A 92 1.65 14.36 15.88
N GLY A 93 2.62 13.57 15.40
CA GLY A 93 3.40 12.66 16.25
C GLY A 93 4.16 13.40 17.33
N ARG A 94 4.83 14.50 16.98
CA ARG A 94 5.63 15.30 17.94
C ARG A 94 4.77 16.01 18.97
N ILE A 95 3.62 16.55 18.55
CA ILE A 95 2.65 17.17 19.48
C ILE A 95 2.04 16.13 20.41
N TYR A 96 1.75 14.93 19.90
CA TYR A 96 1.24 13.82 20.72
C TYR A 96 2.23 13.40 21.82
N ASP A 97 3.52 13.29 21.49
CA ASP A 97 4.56 12.91 22.45
C ASP A 97 4.69 13.97 23.54
N LEU A 98 4.65 15.25 23.21
CA LEU A 98 4.66 16.35 24.18
C LEU A 98 3.41 16.34 25.07
N LEU A 99 2.22 16.18 24.49
CA LEU A 99 0.98 16.07 25.25
C LEU A 99 0.98 14.86 26.19
N LYS A 100 1.57 13.74 25.77
CA LYS A 100 1.72 12.55 26.58
C LYS A 100 2.63 12.78 27.78
N GLU A 101 3.74 13.48 27.60
CA GLU A 101 4.66 13.91 28.66
C GLU A 101 3.96 14.83 29.67
N MET A 102 3.20 15.81 29.18
CA MET A 102 2.49 16.80 30.01
C MET A 102 1.31 16.23 30.79
N THR A 103 0.62 15.22 30.24
CA THR A 103 -0.55 14.61 30.88
C THR A 103 -0.22 13.44 31.81
N GLY A 104 1.05 13.03 31.89
CA GLY A 104 1.49 11.93 32.75
C GLY A 104 0.90 10.56 32.43
N THR A 105 0.39 10.36 31.22
CA THR A 105 -0.35 9.16 30.81
C THR A 105 0.57 7.97 30.51
N GLU A 106 1.59 7.73 31.31
CA GLU A 106 2.54 6.61 31.12
C GLU A 106 2.07 5.24 31.63
N ARG A 107 0.95 5.16 32.31
CA ARG A 107 0.49 3.87 32.88
C ARG A 107 -0.69 3.31 32.11
N LYS A 108 -0.43 2.51 31.08
CA LYS A 108 -1.21 1.40 30.49
C LYS A 108 -0.99 1.24 28.96
N ALA A 109 0.22 1.53 28.46
CA ALA A 109 0.50 1.44 27.01
C ALA A 109 0.80 0.01 26.51
N GLY A 110 0.98 -0.98 27.39
CA GLY A 110 1.33 -2.37 27.00
C GLY A 110 0.15 -3.21 26.51
N GLU A 111 -1.05 -3.00 27.06
CA GLU A 111 -2.19 -3.91 26.81
C GLU A 111 -3.28 -3.38 25.86
N LYS A 112 -3.24 -2.10 25.47
CA LYS A 112 -4.35 -1.46 24.73
C LYS A 112 -4.07 -1.12 23.27
N ARG A 113 -2.84 -1.29 22.75
CA ARG A 113 -2.58 -1.09 21.31
C ARG A 113 -3.41 -2.03 20.41
N GLU A 114 -3.80 -3.17 20.92
CA GLU A 114 -4.58 -4.18 20.19
C GLU A 114 -6.06 -3.82 20.01
N LYS A 115 -6.66 -3.03 20.94
CA LYS A 115 -8.12 -2.77 20.93
C LYS A 115 -8.57 -1.57 20.10
N VAL A 116 -7.69 -0.60 19.84
CA VAL A 116 -8.08 0.66 19.16
C VAL A 116 -8.26 0.45 17.65
N TYR A 117 -7.46 -0.40 17.02
CA TYR A 117 -7.63 -0.73 15.59
C TYR A 117 -8.89 -1.55 15.30
N HIS A 118 -9.35 -2.36 16.27
CA HIS A 118 -10.57 -3.15 16.14
C HIS A 118 -11.86 -2.35 16.39
N ARG A 119 -11.79 -1.21 17.09
CA ARG A 119 -12.98 -0.39 17.40
C ARG A 119 -13.39 0.51 16.25
N ASP A 120 -12.42 1.08 15.50
CA ASP A 120 -12.70 1.92 14.32
C ASP A 120 -13.41 1.15 13.19
N SER A 121 -13.26 -0.19 13.13
CA SER A 121 -13.98 -1.01 12.16
C SER A 121 -15.42 -1.33 12.59
N LYS A 122 -15.69 -1.44 13.89
CA LYS A 122 -17.04 -1.77 14.42
C LYS A 122 -17.97 -0.57 14.48
N ASP A 123 -17.45 0.63 14.77
CA ASP A 123 -18.29 1.84 14.90
C ASP A 123 -18.66 2.45 13.54
N ARG A 124 -17.88 2.17 12.47
CA ARG A 124 -18.29 2.48 11.08
C ARG A 124 -19.43 1.61 10.58
N GLU A 125 -19.69 0.47 11.22
CA GLU A 125 -20.75 -0.47 10.80
C GLU A 125 -22.17 0.00 11.11
N LYS A 126 -22.37 0.94 12.04
CA LYS A 126 -23.73 1.26 12.55
C LYS A 126 -24.49 2.33 11.77
N ASN A 127 -23.83 3.10 10.88
CA ASN A 127 -24.47 4.29 10.29
C ASN A 127 -24.50 4.36 8.75
N THR A 128 -24.42 3.23 8.02
CA THR A 128 -24.63 3.26 6.55
C THR A 128 -25.72 2.23 6.19
N PRO A 129 -26.91 2.65 5.71
CA PRO A 129 -27.90 1.74 5.15
C PRO A 129 -27.35 1.20 3.83
N GLY A 130 -27.19 -0.11 3.72
CA GLY A 130 -26.72 -0.78 2.49
C GLY A 130 -25.39 -1.51 2.66
N ASN A 131 -25.31 -2.38 3.64
CA ASN A 131 -24.11 -3.17 3.97
C ASN A 131 -23.98 -4.39 3.04
N HIS A 132 -23.64 -4.16 1.77
CA HIS A 132 -23.31 -5.23 0.84
C HIS A 132 -21.92 -5.80 1.17
N LEU A 133 -21.79 -7.13 1.18
CA LEU A 133 -20.54 -7.88 1.43
C LEU A 133 -19.33 -7.30 0.66
N GLY A 134 -19.56 -6.86 -0.58
CA GLY A 134 -18.54 -6.21 -1.39
C GLY A 134 -17.97 -4.91 -0.79
N ASN A 135 -18.76 -4.09 -0.11
CA ASN A 135 -18.28 -2.88 0.54
C ASN A 135 -17.35 -3.20 1.73
N ARG A 136 -17.65 -4.25 2.47
CA ARG A 136 -16.78 -4.73 3.57
C ARG A 136 -15.45 -5.26 3.04
N MET A 137 -15.47 -6.07 1.97
CA MET A 137 -14.26 -6.57 1.34
C MET A 137 -13.36 -5.42 0.84
N ILE A 138 -13.92 -4.44 0.13
CA ILE A 138 -13.16 -3.27 -0.34
C ILE A 138 -12.56 -2.47 0.81
N GLN A 139 -13.31 -2.26 1.89
CA GLN A 139 -12.80 -1.56 3.08
C GLN A 139 -11.67 -2.33 3.76
N THR A 140 -11.81 -3.64 3.90
CA THR A 140 -10.80 -4.52 4.49
C THR A 140 -9.52 -4.50 3.65
N VAL A 141 -9.61 -4.69 2.34
CA VAL A 141 -8.45 -4.60 1.44
C VAL A 141 -7.82 -3.20 1.51
N SER A 142 -8.63 -2.14 1.42
CA SER A 142 -8.11 -0.77 1.52
C SER A 142 -7.38 -0.50 2.84
N SER A 143 -7.85 -1.04 3.97
CA SER A 143 -7.18 -0.86 5.27
C SER A 143 -5.82 -1.55 5.36
N MET A 144 -5.61 -2.65 4.64
CA MET A 144 -4.32 -3.33 4.55
C MET A 144 -3.31 -2.54 3.72
N PHE A 145 -3.75 -1.90 2.63
CA PHE A 145 -2.88 -1.15 1.74
C PHE A 145 -2.60 0.29 2.20
N THR A 146 -3.54 0.92 2.90
CA THR A 146 -3.43 2.34 3.31
C THR A 146 -2.11 2.69 4.02
N PRO A 147 -1.57 1.88 4.96
CA PRO A 147 -0.31 2.22 5.63
C PRO A 147 0.91 2.25 4.71
N MET A 148 0.88 1.47 3.63
CA MET A 148 2.01 1.35 2.70
C MET A 148 1.92 2.31 1.50
N VAL A 149 0.78 2.99 1.30
CA VAL A 149 0.54 3.91 0.18
C VAL A 149 1.64 4.98 0.03
N PRO A 150 2.10 5.69 1.08
CA PRO A 150 3.13 6.71 0.92
C PRO A 150 4.44 6.13 0.39
N ALA A 151 4.84 4.95 0.86
CA ALA A 151 6.06 4.28 0.41
C ALA A 151 5.93 3.76 -1.03
N ILE A 152 4.77 3.20 -1.40
CA ILE A 152 4.46 2.80 -2.78
C ILE A 152 4.52 4.01 -3.72
N ALA A 153 3.93 5.14 -3.33
CA ALA A 153 3.93 6.36 -4.14
C ALA A 153 5.34 6.93 -4.33
N ALA A 154 6.14 6.97 -3.26
CA ALA A 154 7.52 7.42 -3.31
C ALA A 154 8.39 6.49 -4.19
N SER A 155 8.26 5.18 -4.03
CA SER A 155 8.96 4.18 -4.86
C SER A 155 8.60 4.33 -6.33
N GLY A 156 7.31 4.49 -6.65
CA GLY A 156 6.85 4.70 -8.02
C GLY A 156 7.43 5.97 -8.65
N LEU A 157 7.43 7.08 -7.91
CA LEU A 157 7.98 8.34 -8.38
C LEU A 157 9.51 8.25 -8.62
N LEU A 158 10.25 7.67 -7.67
CA LEU A 158 11.70 7.48 -7.80
C LEU A 158 12.06 6.55 -8.97
N LYS A 159 11.27 5.47 -9.18
CA LYS A 159 11.44 4.59 -10.33
C LYS A 159 11.24 5.32 -11.65
N GLY A 160 10.27 6.22 -11.71
CA GLY A 160 10.06 7.10 -12.86
C GLY A 160 11.27 7.99 -13.16
N PHE A 161 11.86 8.65 -12.15
CA PHE A 161 13.07 9.43 -12.32
C PHE A 161 14.25 8.59 -12.83
N LEU A 162 14.44 7.38 -12.32
CA LEU A 162 15.48 6.48 -12.79
C LEU A 162 15.24 6.04 -14.24
N THR A 163 13.98 5.83 -14.64
CA THR A 163 13.63 5.52 -16.02
C THR A 163 13.96 6.68 -16.95
N ILE A 164 13.64 7.92 -16.56
CA ILE A 164 14.01 9.13 -17.32
C ILE A 164 15.52 9.24 -17.43
N ALA A 165 16.26 9.06 -16.32
CA ALA A 165 17.72 9.12 -16.33
C ALA A 165 18.32 8.08 -17.29
N ARG A 166 17.80 6.85 -17.31
CA ARG A 166 18.21 5.81 -18.25
C ARG A 166 17.93 6.19 -19.69
N MET A 167 16.76 6.75 -19.95
CA MET A 167 16.35 7.17 -21.31
C MET A 167 17.25 8.30 -21.83
N LEU A 168 17.55 9.30 -20.99
CA LEU A 168 18.46 10.40 -21.35
C LEU A 168 19.88 9.91 -21.61
N ALA A 169 20.39 8.99 -20.79
CA ALA A 169 21.70 8.38 -20.99
C ALA A 169 21.75 7.56 -22.29
N SER A 170 20.74 6.75 -22.55
CA SER A 170 20.61 5.93 -23.77
C SER A 170 20.58 6.80 -25.03
N ASN A 171 19.89 7.95 -25.02
CA ASN A 171 19.87 8.89 -26.13
C ASN A 171 21.25 9.51 -26.43
N GLN A 172 22.15 9.50 -25.44
CA GLN A 172 23.57 9.92 -25.61
C GLN A 172 24.51 8.74 -25.90
N GLY A 173 23.97 7.56 -26.13
CA GLY A 173 24.76 6.35 -26.37
C GLY A 173 25.42 5.75 -25.12
N ILE A 174 24.99 6.18 -23.90
CA ILE A 174 25.54 5.70 -22.64
C ILE A 174 24.59 4.67 -22.04
N ASP A 175 25.05 3.44 -21.87
CA ASP A 175 24.30 2.42 -21.13
C ASP A 175 24.64 2.48 -19.63
N ILE A 176 23.66 2.88 -18.80
CA ILE A 176 23.79 2.94 -17.34
C ILE A 176 23.25 1.70 -16.63
N THR A 177 22.71 0.73 -17.36
CA THR A 177 22.02 -0.44 -16.75
C THR A 177 22.97 -1.32 -15.94
N GLY A 178 24.27 -1.37 -16.31
CA GLY A 178 25.33 -2.06 -15.57
C GLY A 178 25.99 -1.21 -14.48
N ASN A 179 25.61 0.07 -14.30
CA ASN A 179 26.20 0.92 -13.27
C ASN A 179 25.70 0.50 -11.88
N HIS A 180 26.61 0.25 -10.94
CA HIS A 180 26.28 -0.23 -9.60
C HIS A 180 25.31 0.70 -8.85
N THR A 181 25.50 2.02 -8.97
CA THR A 181 24.63 3.02 -8.36
C THR A 181 23.21 2.92 -8.93
N TYR A 182 23.07 2.80 -10.25
CA TYR A 182 21.77 2.64 -10.91
C TYR A 182 21.09 1.36 -10.44
N VAL A 183 21.80 0.24 -10.40
CA VAL A 183 21.26 -1.07 -9.95
C VAL A 183 20.77 -1.00 -8.50
N ILE A 184 21.56 -0.39 -7.59
CA ILE A 184 21.19 -0.27 -6.17
C ILE A 184 19.98 0.65 -6.01
N LEU A 185 19.95 1.79 -6.69
CA LEU A 185 18.80 2.70 -6.64
C LEU A 185 17.54 2.08 -7.24
N LEU A 186 17.67 1.35 -8.34
CA LEU A 186 16.56 0.62 -8.94
C LEU A 186 16.01 -0.43 -7.98
N ALA A 187 16.89 -1.20 -7.33
CA ALA A 187 16.48 -2.18 -6.31
C ALA A 187 15.77 -1.51 -5.13
N ALA A 188 16.25 -0.34 -4.68
CA ALA A 188 15.60 0.42 -3.60
C ALA A 188 14.16 0.85 -3.98
N THR A 189 13.95 1.24 -5.25
CA THR A 189 12.61 1.62 -5.74
C THR A 189 11.70 0.41 -5.97
N ASP A 190 12.25 -0.77 -6.21
CA ASP A 190 11.49 -1.98 -6.50
C ASP A 190 11.19 -2.82 -5.25
N ALA A 191 11.96 -2.62 -4.18
CA ALA A 191 11.91 -3.43 -2.97
C ALA A 191 10.50 -3.53 -2.36
N ILE A 192 9.73 -2.42 -2.31
CA ILE A 192 8.38 -2.43 -1.74
C ILE A 192 7.42 -3.34 -2.52
N PHE A 193 7.59 -3.40 -3.84
CA PHE A 193 6.79 -4.26 -4.70
C PHE A 193 7.28 -5.71 -4.63
N TYR A 194 8.58 -5.93 -4.63
CA TYR A 194 9.19 -7.26 -4.56
C TYR A 194 8.84 -7.97 -3.25
N PHE A 195 8.99 -7.28 -2.12
CA PHE A 195 8.70 -7.78 -0.79
C PHE A 195 7.24 -7.55 -0.34
N MET A 196 6.34 -7.27 -1.30
CA MET A 196 4.92 -7.04 -1.00
C MET A 196 4.28 -8.14 -0.15
N PRO A 197 4.57 -9.45 -0.33
CA PRO A 197 4.03 -10.49 0.55
C PRO A 197 4.38 -10.28 2.03
N ILE A 198 5.59 -9.80 2.35
CA ILE A 198 6.02 -9.55 3.73
C ILE A 198 5.28 -8.35 4.32
N ILE A 199 5.20 -7.27 3.55
CA ILE A 199 4.57 -6.02 3.99
C ILE A 199 3.06 -6.21 4.17
N LEU A 200 2.42 -6.89 3.21
CA LEU A 200 1.01 -7.25 3.30
C LEU A 200 0.72 -8.24 4.43
N ALA A 201 1.63 -9.17 4.70
CA ALA A 201 1.50 -10.07 5.85
C ALA A 201 1.39 -9.29 7.15
N TYR A 202 2.28 -8.30 7.35
CA TYR A 202 2.27 -7.43 8.52
C TYR A 202 0.95 -6.64 8.64
N THR A 203 0.55 -5.94 7.59
CA THR A 203 -0.65 -5.11 7.61
C THR A 203 -1.93 -5.93 7.71
N SER A 204 -1.98 -7.10 7.05
CA SER A 204 -3.10 -8.05 7.13
C SER A 204 -3.22 -8.66 8.52
N ALA A 205 -2.10 -9.00 9.17
CA ALA A 205 -2.09 -9.53 10.53
C ALA A 205 -2.72 -8.54 11.51
N ARG A 206 -2.43 -7.25 11.37
CA ARG A 206 -3.05 -6.20 12.17
C ARG A 206 -4.56 -6.08 11.93
N VAL A 207 -5.02 -6.30 10.72
CA VAL A 207 -6.44 -6.24 10.34
C VAL A 207 -7.20 -7.47 10.85
N PHE A 208 -6.60 -8.67 10.75
CA PHE A 208 -7.25 -9.92 11.12
C PHE A 208 -6.98 -10.36 12.57
N GLY A 209 -6.07 -9.69 13.28
CA GLY A 209 -5.68 -10.02 14.66
C GLY A 209 -4.85 -11.29 14.73
N ALA A 210 -3.89 -11.46 13.82
CA ALA A 210 -2.85 -12.48 13.88
C ALA A 210 -1.55 -11.89 14.45
N ASN A 211 -0.62 -12.74 14.87
CA ASN A 211 0.73 -12.30 15.24
C ASN A 211 1.48 -11.76 14.03
N GLU A 212 1.88 -10.50 14.10
CA GLU A 212 2.50 -9.76 13.00
C GLU A 212 3.82 -10.40 12.54
N PHE A 213 4.65 -10.86 13.47
CA PHE A 213 5.96 -11.44 13.16
C PHE A 213 5.85 -12.83 12.55
N VAL A 214 4.90 -13.64 13.00
CA VAL A 214 4.61 -14.95 12.39
C VAL A 214 4.07 -14.78 10.98
N ALA A 215 3.21 -13.80 10.78
CA ALA A 215 2.70 -13.46 9.44
C ALA A 215 3.83 -12.97 8.52
N MET A 216 4.73 -12.10 9.02
CA MET A 216 5.90 -11.65 8.25
C MET A 216 6.83 -12.82 7.89
N ALA A 217 7.06 -13.77 8.80
CA ALA A 217 7.85 -14.97 8.51
C ALA A 217 7.20 -15.82 7.42
N LEU A 218 5.86 -15.96 7.44
CA LEU A 218 5.10 -16.63 6.38
C LEU A 218 5.29 -15.92 5.03
N GLY A 219 5.14 -14.60 4.97
CA GLY A 219 5.39 -13.79 3.77
C GLY A 219 6.85 -13.86 3.32
N GLY A 220 7.81 -13.90 4.28
CA GLY A 220 9.23 -14.06 4.04
C GLY A 220 9.56 -15.38 3.34
N THR A 221 8.88 -16.47 3.70
CA THR A 221 9.05 -17.77 3.03
C THR A 221 8.70 -17.70 1.55
N MET A 222 7.73 -16.89 1.16
CA MET A 222 7.32 -16.70 -0.24
C MET A 222 8.38 -15.94 -1.06
N CYS A 223 9.19 -15.10 -0.41
CA CYS A 223 10.27 -14.32 -1.04
C CYS A 223 11.64 -14.91 -0.78
N TYR A 224 11.73 -16.08 -0.14
CA TYR A 224 13.00 -16.67 0.25
C TYR A 224 13.79 -17.15 -0.98
N PRO A 225 15.09 -16.79 -1.13
CA PRO A 225 15.84 -17.03 -2.36
C PRO A 225 15.85 -18.50 -2.82
N SER A 226 16.05 -19.46 -1.89
CA SER A 226 16.03 -20.88 -2.26
C SER A 226 14.65 -21.37 -2.71
N VAL A 227 13.55 -20.82 -2.14
CA VAL A 227 12.18 -21.11 -2.58
C VAL A 227 11.94 -20.56 -3.98
N LEU A 228 12.39 -19.32 -4.24
CA LEU A 228 12.27 -18.70 -5.56
C LEU A 228 13.07 -19.49 -6.62
N SER A 229 14.31 -19.89 -6.31
CA SER A 229 15.12 -20.73 -7.20
C SER A 229 14.45 -22.09 -7.47
N LEU A 230 13.87 -22.70 -6.43
CA LEU A 230 13.11 -23.94 -6.58
C LEU A 230 11.91 -23.76 -7.50
N MET A 231 11.15 -22.67 -7.35
CA MET A 231 9.98 -22.36 -8.19
C MET A 231 10.34 -21.99 -9.63
N ALA A 232 11.53 -21.45 -9.87
CA ALA A 232 12.04 -21.11 -11.20
C ALA A 232 12.65 -22.29 -11.96
N GLY A 233 13.06 -23.36 -11.25
CA GLY A 233 13.70 -24.54 -11.83
C GLY A 233 12.76 -25.35 -12.74
N GLU A 234 13.30 -26.32 -13.48
CA GLU A 234 12.54 -27.18 -14.42
C GLU A 234 11.94 -28.43 -13.79
N GLU A 235 12.45 -28.86 -12.65
CA GLU A 235 12.06 -30.12 -11.99
C GLU A 235 10.67 -30.03 -11.36
N ARG A 236 9.95 -31.16 -11.30
CA ARG A 236 8.65 -31.26 -10.61
C ARG A 236 8.85 -31.13 -9.11
N ILE A 237 8.38 -30.02 -8.55
CA ILE A 237 8.45 -29.76 -7.12
C ILE A 237 7.38 -30.57 -6.41
N ARG A 238 7.76 -31.27 -5.34
CA ARG A 238 6.83 -31.98 -4.46
C ARG A 238 7.05 -31.54 -3.02
N MET A 239 5.94 -31.29 -2.32
CA MET A 239 5.94 -31.01 -0.89
C MET A 239 5.01 -32.01 -0.21
N LEU A 240 5.50 -32.77 0.76
CA LEU A 240 4.75 -33.82 1.43
C LEU A 240 4.10 -34.83 0.45
N GLY A 241 4.77 -35.11 -0.68
CA GLY A 241 4.28 -36.01 -1.73
C GLY A 241 3.32 -35.37 -2.75
N VAL A 242 2.80 -34.18 -2.49
CA VAL A 242 1.90 -33.46 -3.38
C VAL A 242 2.68 -32.56 -4.34
N ALA A 243 2.34 -32.59 -5.62
CA ALA A 243 2.95 -31.72 -6.61
C ALA A 243 2.54 -30.25 -6.37
N LEU A 244 3.54 -29.36 -6.29
CA LEU A 244 3.30 -27.94 -6.18
C LEU A 244 3.16 -27.29 -7.57
N THR A 245 2.23 -26.36 -7.66
CA THR A 245 2.11 -25.51 -8.85
C THR A 245 3.19 -24.44 -8.80
N ARG A 246 3.98 -24.35 -9.86
CA ARG A 246 5.03 -23.32 -9.98
C ARG A 246 4.43 -21.96 -10.10
N ALA A 247 4.90 -21.03 -9.31
CA ALA A 247 4.51 -19.63 -9.38
C ALA A 247 5.62 -18.71 -8.87
N ASN A 248 5.66 -17.51 -9.40
CA ASN A 248 6.41 -16.43 -8.78
C ASN A 248 5.54 -15.78 -7.70
N TYR A 249 5.95 -15.98 -6.46
CA TYR A 249 5.22 -15.45 -5.30
C TYR A 249 5.66 -14.04 -4.91
N THR A 250 6.78 -13.51 -5.45
CA THR A 250 7.17 -12.13 -5.22
C THR A 250 6.08 -11.20 -5.75
N SER A 251 5.84 -10.11 -5.08
CA SER A 251 4.76 -9.16 -5.42
C SER A 251 3.35 -9.77 -5.41
N SER A 252 3.15 -10.98 -4.88
CA SER A 252 1.82 -11.59 -4.81
C SER A 252 1.00 -11.02 -3.66
N VAL A 253 -0.31 -10.91 -3.87
CA VAL A 253 -1.26 -10.28 -2.94
C VAL A 253 -2.22 -11.31 -2.36
N ILE A 254 -2.92 -12.07 -3.21
CA ILE A 254 -4.00 -12.96 -2.80
C ILE A 254 -3.52 -14.08 -1.86
N PRO A 255 -2.46 -14.84 -2.18
CA PRO A 255 -2.04 -15.95 -1.35
C PRO A 255 -1.71 -15.55 0.08
N ILE A 256 -1.04 -14.40 0.26
CA ILE A 256 -0.63 -13.95 1.59
C ILE A 256 -1.80 -13.39 2.39
N ILE A 257 -2.71 -12.64 1.78
CA ILE A 257 -3.90 -12.12 2.48
C ILE A 257 -4.77 -13.29 2.98
N ILE A 258 -5.04 -14.28 2.13
CA ILE A 258 -5.80 -15.48 2.52
C ILE A 258 -5.00 -16.26 3.59
N GLY A 259 -3.70 -16.43 3.39
CA GLY A 259 -2.82 -17.10 4.34
C GLY A 259 -2.89 -16.47 5.73
N VAL A 260 -2.78 -15.14 5.83
CA VAL A 260 -2.83 -14.43 7.12
C VAL A 260 -4.24 -14.45 7.72
N PHE A 261 -5.27 -14.39 6.89
CA PHE A 261 -6.65 -14.55 7.37
C PHE A 261 -6.84 -15.92 8.07
N ILE A 262 -6.40 -17.00 7.44
CA ILE A 262 -6.47 -18.34 8.03
C ILE A 262 -5.51 -18.48 9.22
N LEU A 263 -4.30 -17.89 9.14
CA LEU A 263 -3.34 -17.85 10.25
C LEU A 263 -3.98 -17.32 11.53
N ALA A 264 -4.79 -16.27 11.45
CA ALA A 264 -5.48 -15.70 12.60
C ALA A 264 -6.42 -16.69 13.27
N TYR A 265 -7.07 -17.59 12.52
CA TYR A 265 -7.91 -18.66 13.07
C TYR A 265 -7.07 -19.79 13.66
N VAL A 266 -6.00 -20.18 12.96
CA VAL A 266 -5.07 -21.22 13.44
C VAL A 266 -4.46 -20.81 14.78
N GLN A 267 -3.98 -19.58 14.89
CA GLN A 267 -3.39 -19.07 16.14
C GLN A 267 -4.40 -19.06 17.29
N ARG A 268 -5.61 -18.53 17.08
CA ARG A 268 -6.65 -18.52 18.11
C ARG A 268 -7.05 -19.92 18.55
N PHE A 269 -7.03 -20.90 17.64
CA PHE A 269 -7.26 -22.29 17.98
C PHE A 269 -6.12 -22.86 18.83
N LEU A 270 -4.87 -22.66 18.41
CA LEU A 270 -3.69 -23.13 19.12
C LEU A 270 -3.57 -22.50 20.53
N GLU A 271 -3.88 -21.22 20.66
CA GLU A 271 -3.90 -20.52 21.95
C GLU A 271 -4.89 -21.10 22.96
N ARG A 272 -5.98 -21.75 22.48
CA ARG A 272 -6.97 -22.42 23.35
C ARG A 272 -6.54 -23.82 23.76
N VAL A 273 -5.76 -24.49 22.92
CA VAL A 273 -5.40 -25.91 23.11
C VAL A 273 -4.06 -26.06 23.82
N ILE A 274 -3.10 -25.16 23.56
CA ILE A 274 -1.74 -25.26 24.08
C ILE A 274 -1.67 -24.68 25.51
N PRO A 275 -1.03 -25.41 26.46
CA PRO A 275 -0.80 -24.92 27.81
C PRO A 275 0.00 -23.61 27.83
N GLU A 276 -0.31 -22.71 28.79
CA GLU A 276 0.23 -21.33 28.90
C GLU A 276 1.76 -21.27 28.76
N VAL A 277 2.46 -22.17 29.47
CA VAL A 277 3.93 -22.24 29.52
C VAL A 277 4.56 -22.49 28.13
N LEU A 278 3.86 -23.20 27.25
CA LEU A 278 4.38 -23.59 25.93
C LEU A 278 3.88 -22.69 24.79
N LYS A 279 2.89 -21.84 25.04
CA LYS A 279 2.28 -20.96 24.01
C LYS A 279 3.29 -20.11 23.27
N ILE A 280 4.25 -19.56 23.99
CA ILE A 280 5.22 -18.59 23.45
C ILE A 280 6.06 -19.18 22.31
N ILE A 281 6.31 -20.49 22.33
CA ILE A 281 7.13 -21.18 21.34
C ILE A 281 6.27 -22.02 20.40
N LEU A 282 5.30 -22.79 20.93
CA LEU A 282 4.54 -23.74 20.12
C LEU A 282 3.50 -23.07 19.24
N VAL A 283 2.85 -21.99 19.67
CA VAL A 283 1.87 -21.29 18.83
C VAL A 283 2.51 -20.76 17.55
N PRO A 284 3.59 -19.94 17.60
CA PRO A 284 4.27 -19.49 16.37
C PRO A 284 4.84 -20.65 15.55
N GLY A 285 5.50 -21.63 16.19
CA GLY A 285 6.15 -22.74 15.50
C GLY A 285 5.16 -23.62 14.73
N ILE A 286 4.08 -24.07 15.39
CA ILE A 286 3.04 -24.89 14.75
C ILE A 286 2.30 -24.07 13.70
N SER A 287 2.04 -22.79 13.96
CA SER A 287 1.42 -21.91 12.97
C SER A 287 2.21 -21.86 11.67
N LEU A 288 3.53 -21.68 11.72
CA LEU A 288 4.38 -21.67 10.54
C LEU A 288 4.42 -23.06 9.85
N LEU A 289 4.55 -24.12 10.65
CA LEU A 289 4.61 -25.49 10.13
C LEU A 289 3.34 -25.88 9.35
N VAL A 290 2.17 -25.39 9.77
CA VAL A 290 0.88 -25.63 9.11
C VAL A 290 0.65 -24.66 7.96
N MET A 291 0.94 -23.37 8.16
CA MET A 291 0.56 -22.34 7.20
C MET A 291 1.50 -22.25 6.00
N VAL A 292 2.78 -22.57 6.14
CA VAL A 292 3.71 -22.59 4.99
C VAL A 292 3.26 -23.61 3.95
N PRO A 293 3.01 -24.90 4.28
CA PRO A 293 2.43 -25.84 3.33
C PRO A 293 1.09 -25.38 2.77
N ALA A 294 0.19 -24.85 3.61
CA ALA A 294 -1.12 -24.38 3.17
C ALA A 294 -1.02 -23.25 2.12
N VAL A 295 -0.08 -22.32 2.30
CA VAL A 295 0.14 -21.24 1.33
C VAL A 295 0.62 -21.79 -0.01
N PHE A 296 1.59 -22.68 -0.03
CA PHE A 296 2.14 -23.19 -1.28
C PHE A 296 1.26 -24.23 -1.98
N MET A 297 0.54 -25.07 -1.21
CA MET A 297 -0.27 -26.16 -1.76
C MET A 297 -1.70 -25.73 -2.11
N VAL A 298 -2.26 -24.76 -1.38
CA VAL A 298 -3.69 -24.36 -1.51
C VAL A 298 -3.83 -22.93 -1.99
N PHE A 299 -3.30 -21.95 -1.25
CA PHE A 299 -3.60 -20.53 -1.53
C PHE A 299 -2.80 -19.97 -2.70
N GLY A 300 -1.59 -20.49 -2.93
CA GLY A 300 -0.78 -20.16 -4.11
C GLY A 300 -1.48 -20.50 -5.41
N PRO A 301 -1.93 -21.74 -5.60
CA PRO A 301 -2.68 -22.16 -6.77
C PRO A 301 -3.93 -21.31 -7.05
N VAL A 302 -4.64 -20.82 -6.01
CA VAL A 302 -5.82 -19.94 -6.20
C VAL A 302 -5.47 -18.70 -7.02
N GLY A 303 -4.32 -18.06 -6.75
CA GLY A 303 -3.85 -16.91 -7.53
C GLY A 303 -3.56 -17.27 -8.99
N ILE A 304 -2.99 -18.44 -9.22
CA ILE A 304 -2.67 -18.95 -10.56
C ILE A 304 -3.96 -19.29 -11.34
N TYR A 305 -4.90 -19.98 -10.72
CA TYR A 305 -6.19 -20.29 -11.36
C TYR A 305 -6.95 -19.03 -11.76
N LEU A 306 -6.93 -18.00 -10.91
CA LEU A 306 -7.53 -16.71 -11.25
C LEU A 306 -6.86 -16.08 -12.47
N GLY A 307 -5.53 -16.14 -12.55
CA GLY A 307 -4.78 -15.69 -13.71
C GLY A 307 -5.12 -16.46 -14.97
N ASN A 308 -5.23 -17.79 -14.88
CA ASN A 308 -5.60 -18.65 -16.02
C ASN A 308 -7.02 -18.37 -16.53
N ILE A 309 -7.96 -18.07 -15.64
CA ILE A 309 -9.32 -17.66 -16.02
C ILE A 309 -9.27 -16.35 -16.81
N ILE A 310 -8.50 -15.37 -16.33
CA ILE A 310 -8.37 -14.07 -17.00
C ILE A 310 -7.67 -14.26 -18.37
N HIS A 311 -6.64 -15.11 -18.45
CA HIS A 311 -6.00 -15.46 -19.71
C HIS A 311 -6.98 -16.08 -20.73
N PHE A 312 -7.78 -17.03 -20.29
CA PHE A 312 -8.81 -17.66 -21.13
C PHE A 312 -9.81 -16.62 -21.67
N ILE A 313 -10.24 -15.71 -20.80
CA ILE A 313 -11.15 -14.61 -21.21
C ILE A 313 -10.43 -13.67 -22.18
N TYR A 314 -9.19 -13.30 -21.93
CA TYR A 314 -8.39 -12.44 -22.82
C TYR A 314 -8.24 -13.04 -24.20
N THR A 315 -7.79 -14.28 -24.31
CA THR A 315 -7.58 -14.95 -25.60
C THR A 315 -8.89 -15.18 -26.34
N GLY A 316 -9.96 -15.54 -25.62
CA GLY A 316 -11.29 -15.68 -26.20
C GLY A 316 -11.83 -14.37 -26.75
N LEU A 317 -11.75 -13.28 -25.98
CA LEU A 317 -12.17 -11.95 -26.42
C LEU A 317 -11.33 -11.43 -27.59
N MET A 318 -10.03 -11.69 -27.58
CA MET A 318 -9.13 -11.28 -28.65
C MET A 318 -9.47 -11.97 -29.97
N GLY A 319 -9.87 -13.25 -29.90
CA GLY A 319 -10.35 -14.02 -31.08
C GLY A 319 -11.70 -13.54 -31.64
N ILE A 320 -12.56 -12.96 -30.78
CA ILE A 320 -13.87 -12.43 -31.21
C ILE A 320 -13.72 -11.00 -31.76
N SER A 321 -13.13 -10.10 -30.97
CA SER A 321 -12.95 -8.70 -31.34
C SER A 321 -11.88 -8.02 -30.48
N PRO A 322 -10.84 -7.43 -31.08
CA PRO A 322 -9.86 -6.62 -30.38
C PRO A 322 -10.48 -5.43 -29.61
N VAL A 323 -11.60 -4.89 -30.10
CA VAL A 323 -12.33 -3.79 -29.45
C VAL A 323 -12.90 -4.24 -28.09
N LEU A 324 -13.55 -5.40 -28.09
CA LEU A 324 -14.11 -6.00 -26.87
C LEU A 324 -12.99 -6.37 -25.88
N CYS A 325 -11.92 -6.96 -26.39
CA CYS A 325 -10.75 -7.32 -25.58
C CYS A 325 -10.09 -6.08 -24.98
N GLY A 326 -9.86 -5.05 -25.79
CA GLY A 326 -9.28 -3.78 -25.32
C GLY A 326 -10.16 -3.11 -24.28
N GLY A 327 -11.48 -3.08 -24.49
CA GLY A 327 -12.44 -2.57 -23.51
C GLY A 327 -12.44 -3.34 -22.20
N PHE A 328 -12.39 -4.67 -22.26
CA PHE A 328 -12.33 -5.52 -21.08
C PHE A 328 -11.02 -5.33 -20.31
N ILE A 329 -9.88 -5.40 -20.99
CA ILE A 329 -8.57 -5.23 -20.34
C ILE A 329 -8.41 -3.79 -19.81
N GLY A 330 -8.71 -2.77 -20.61
CA GLY A 330 -8.61 -1.37 -20.19
C GLY A 330 -9.51 -1.03 -18.99
N GLY A 331 -10.69 -1.63 -18.90
CA GLY A 331 -11.58 -1.45 -17.74
C GLY A 331 -11.15 -2.26 -16.52
N MET A 332 -10.83 -3.54 -16.73
CA MET A 332 -10.63 -4.48 -15.63
C MET A 332 -9.19 -4.56 -15.12
N TRP A 333 -8.20 -4.04 -15.85
CA TRP A 333 -6.79 -4.14 -15.49
C TRP A 333 -6.52 -3.70 -14.06
N CYS A 334 -7.00 -2.52 -13.67
CA CYS A 334 -6.78 -2.00 -12.31
C CYS A 334 -7.59 -2.75 -11.24
N VAL A 335 -8.68 -3.41 -11.62
CA VAL A 335 -9.37 -4.35 -10.74
C VAL A 335 -8.50 -5.59 -10.51
N PHE A 336 -7.86 -6.11 -11.57
CA PHE A 336 -6.90 -7.21 -11.43
C PHE A 336 -5.68 -6.81 -10.58
N VAL A 337 -5.23 -5.55 -10.68
CA VAL A 337 -4.16 -5.00 -9.82
C VAL A 337 -4.55 -5.06 -8.35
N ILE A 338 -5.80 -4.71 -7.98
CA ILE A 338 -6.28 -4.76 -6.59
C ILE A 338 -6.11 -6.15 -5.99
N PHE A 339 -6.35 -7.18 -6.78
CA PHE A 339 -6.22 -8.58 -6.35
C PHE A 339 -4.84 -9.18 -6.63
N GLY A 340 -3.91 -8.43 -7.25
CA GLY A 340 -2.60 -8.95 -7.69
C GLY A 340 -2.68 -9.95 -8.83
N ALA A 341 -3.86 -10.18 -9.41
CA ALA A 341 -4.11 -11.15 -10.47
C ALA A 341 -3.46 -10.77 -11.81
N HIS A 342 -3.20 -9.47 -12.04
CA HIS A 342 -2.47 -8.97 -13.21
C HIS A 342 -1.08 -9.61 -13.37
N ARG A 343 -0.43 -10.04 -12.28
CA ARG A 343 0.88 -10.69 -12.31
C ARG A 343 0.87 -12.03 -13.06
N ALA A 344 -0.25 -12.75 -13.04
CA ALA A 344 -0.40 -13.98 -13.80
C ALA A 344 -0.53 -13.74 -15.32
N LEU A 345 -0.84 -12.53 -15.74
CA LEU A 345 -0.90 -12.13 -17.15
C LEU A 345 0.45 -11.70 -17.73
N VAL A 346 1.42 -11.35 -16.85
CA VAL A 346 2.76 -10.91 -17.28
C VAL A 346 3.47 -11.91 -18.18
N PRO A 347 3.51 -13.22 -17.88
CA PRO A 347 4.14 -14.20 -18.76
C PRO A 347 3.54 -14.27 -20.16
N ILE A 348 2.24 -13.97 -20.28
CA ILE A 348 1.54 -13.97 -21.59
C ILE A 348 2.06 -12.84 -22.47
N GLY A 349 2.14 -11.62 -21.93
CA GLY A 349 2.69 -10.49 -22.67
C GLY A 349 4.15 -10.70 -23.08
N ILE A 350 4.96 -11.32 -22.20
CA ILE A 350 6.35 -11.68 -22.50
C ILE A 350 6.40 -12.72 -23.64
N GLN A 351 5.56 -13.74 -23.57
CA GLN A 351 5.48 -14.79 -24.57
C GLN A 351 5.01 -14.25 -25.92
N ASP A 352 4.01 -13.35 -25.92
CA ASP A 352 3.51 -12.73 -27.14
C ASP A 352 4.62 -11.91 -27.83
N VAL A 353 5.41 -11.13 -27.09
CA VAL A 353 6.57 -10.43 -27.65
C VAL A 353 7.60 -11.41 -28.20
N ALA A 354 7.90 -12.48 -27.47
CA ALA A 354 8.91 -13.47 -27.88
C ALA A 354 8.50 -14.23 -29.17
N LEU A 355 7.21 -14.56 -29.30
CA LEU A 355 6.71 -15.35 -30.43
C LEU A 355 6.29 -14.49 -31.63
N ASN A 356 5.67 -13.34 -31.37
CA ASN A 356 5.01 -12.52 -32.38
C ASN A 356 5.71 -11.17 -32.62
N GLY A 357 6.77 -10.85 -31.86
CA GLY A 357 7.43 -9.55 -31.87
C GLY A 357 6.59 -8.39 -31.33
N ARG A 358 5.39 -8.68 -30.81
CA ARG A 358 4.43 -7.68 -30.33
C ARG A 358 3.44 -8.27 -29.34
N GLN A 359 2.83 -7.41 -28.51
CA GLN A 359 1.80 -7.78 -27.54
C GLN A 359 0.71 -6.69 -27.45
N ASN A 360 -0.54 -7.09 -27.23
CA ASN A 360 -1.66 -6.17 -27.08
C ASN A 360 -2.10 -6.01 -25.62
N LEU A 361 -1.80 -6.98 -24.77
CA LEU A 361 -2.27 -7.05 -23.37
C LEU A 361 -1.88 -5.81 -22.57
N LEU A 362 -0.58 -5.48 -22.52
CA LEU A 362 -0.10 -4.30 -21.79
C LEU A 362 -0.44 -3.01 -22.55
N ALA A 363 -0.46 -3.03 -23.89
CA ALA A 363 -0.92 -1.88 -24.66
C ALA A 363 -2.31 -1.46 -24.16
N PHE A 364 -3.28 -2.38 -24.10
CA PHE A 364 -4.64 -2.10 -23.60
C PHE A 364 -4.66 -1.72 -22.12
N ALA A 365 -3.78 -2.31 -21.29
CA ALA A 365 -3.61 -1.92 -19.89
C ALA A 365 -3.17 -0.46 -19.74
N GLY A 366 -2.46 0.10 -20.72
CA GLY A 366 -2.09 1.51 -20.76
C GLY A 366 -3.29 2.44 -20.63
N ALA A 367 -4.44 2.11 -21.25
CA ALA A 367 -5.67 2.88 -21.10
C ALA A 367 -6.13 2.95 -19.64
N ALA A 368 -6.00 1.85 -18.88
CA ALA A 368 -6.31 1.82 -17.47
C ALA A 368 -5.32 2.69 -16.64
N ASN A 369 -4.03 2.66 -16.99
CA ASN A 369 -3.01 3.45 -16.29
C ASN A 369 -3.30 4.95 -16.40
N PHE A 370 -3.58 5.44 -17.62
CA PHE A 370 -3.96 6.83 -17.85
C PHE A 370 -5.28 7.21 -17.20
N SER A 371 -6.27 6.30 -17.20
CA SER A 371 -7.56 6.53 -16.56
C SER A 371 -7.43 6.64 -15.04
N GLN A 372 -6.58 5.83 -14.41
CA GLN A 372 -6.29 5.93 -12.98
C GLN A 372 -5.54 7.22 -12.64
N GLY A 373 -4.57 7.60 -13.47
CA GLY A 373 -3.85 8.86 -13.34
C GLY A 373 -4.77 10.07 -13.49
N GLY A 374 -5.66 10.06 -14.50
CA GLY A 374 -6.66 11.10 -14.73
C GLY A 374 -7.68 11.21 -13.60
N ALA A 375 -8.15 10.09 -13.07
CA ALA A 375 -9.05 10.08 -11.91
C ALA A 375 -8.37 10.66 -10.66
N ALA A 376 -7.10 10.30 -10.41
CA ALA A 376 -6.29 10.87 -9.33
C ALA A 376 -6.06 12.38 -9.53
N LEU A 377 -5.81 12.82 -10.75
CA LEU A 377 -5.70 14.24 -11.10
C LEU A 377 -7.00 15.01 -10.77
N GLY A 378 -8.14 14.44 -11.13
CA GLY A 378 -9.45 14.99 -10.78
C GLY A 378 -9.67 15.10 -9.27
N VAL A 379 -9.20 14.11 -8.49
CA VAL A 379 -9.20 14.18 -7.02
C VAL A 379 -8.31 15.32 -6.54
N MET A 380 -7.09 15.45 -7.07
CA MET A 380 -6.15 16.53 -6.74
C MET A 380 -6.78 17.91 -6.97
N MET A 381 -7.44 18.10 -8.09
CA MET A 381 -8.04 19.39 -8.46
C MET A 381 -9.25 19.74 -7.59
N ARG A 382 -10.04 18.75 -7.17
CA ARG A 382 -11.31 18.97 -6.47
C ARG A 382 -11.22 18.92 -4.95
N THR A 383 -10.19 18.25 -4.40
CA THR A 383 -10.06 18.10 -2.94
C THR A 383 -9.57 19.40 -2.28
N ARG A 384 -10.14 19.71 -1.11
CA ARG A 384 -9.68 20.80 -0.24
C ARG A 384 -8.62 20.33 0.78
N SER A 385 -8.48 19.02 1.00
CA SER A 385 -7.47 18.46 1.89
C SER A 385 -6.08 18.56 1.27
N ARG A 386 -5.15 19.27 1.89
CA ARG A 386 -3.76 19.40 1.44
C ARG A 386 -3.05 18.04 1.35
N GLU A 387 -3.30 17.16 2.32
CA GLU A 387 -2.74 15.81 2.36
C GLU A 387 -3.23 14.97 1.19
N LEU A 388 -4.56 14.88 0.99
CA LEU A 388 -5.13 14.12 -0.11
C LEU A 388 -4.71 14.70 -1.47
N LYS A 389 -4.52 16.02 -1.55
CA LYS A 389 -4.03 16.69 -2.75
C LYS A 389 -2.61 16.26 -3.11
N ALA A 390 -1.71 16.19 -2.13
CA ALA A 390 -0.33 15.73 -2.33
C ALA A 390 -0.28 14.25 -2.75
N VAL A 391 -1.03 13.39 -2.07
CA VAL A 391 -1.13 11.95 -2.43
C VAL A 391 -1.70 11.78 -3.83
N ALA A 392 -2.76 12.49 -4.17
CA ALA A 392 -3.39 12.39 -5.49
C ALA A 392 -2.50 12.93 -6.61
N ALA A 393 -1.73 13.99 -6.35
CA ALA A 393 -0.77 14.56 -7.31
C ALA A 393 0.35 13.55 -7.63
N SER A 394 1.03 13.03 -6.61
CA SER A 394 2.10 12.02 -6.81
C SER A 394 1.57 10.74 -7.46
N ALA A 395 0.38 10.32 -7.07
CA ALA A 395 -0.28 9.14 -7.62
C ALA A 395 -0.66 9.33 -9.11
N SER A 396 -1.12 10.53 -9.49
CA SER A 396 -1.42 10.87 -10.89
C SER A 396 -0.16 10.80 -11.75
N VAL A 397 0.94 11.39 -11.28
CA VAL A 397 2.23 11.34 -11.98
C VAL A 397 2.73 9.90 -12.10
N ALA A 398 2.73 9.12 -11.01
CA ALA A 398 3.16 7.73 -11.03
C ALA A 398 2.37 6.88 -12.04
N ALA A 399 1.05 7.04 -12.08
CA ALA A 399 0.18 6.27 -12.99
C ALA A 399 0.33 6.71 -14.44
N SER A 400 0.34 8.01 -14.74
CA SER A 400 0.36 8.52 -16.11
C SER A 400 1.76 8.51 -16.73
N VAL A 401 2.79 8.85 -15.96
CA VAL A 401 4.16 8.97 -16.46
C VAL A 401 4.88 7.63 -16.43
N CYS A 402 4.79 6.90 -15.32
CA CYS A 402 5.53 5.66 -15.10
C CYS A 402 4.71 4.39 -15.33
N GLY A 403 3.39 4.50 -15.55
CA GLY A 403 2.49 3.35 -15.67
C GLY A 403 2.29 2.57 -14.36
N ILE A 404 2.60 3.16 -13.19
CA ILE A 404 2.48 2.54 -11.87
C ILE A 404 1.18 3.01 -11.21
N THR A 405 0.17 2.15 -11.21
CA THR A 405 -1.20 2.53 -10.82
C THR A 405 -1.52 2.31 -9.34
N GLU A 406 -0.73 1.53 -8.62
CA GLU A 406 -0.96 1.20 -7.22
C GLU A 406 -1.12 2.44 -6.32
N PRO A 407 -0.31 3.51 -6.47
CA PRO A 407 -0.50 4.73 -5.69
C PRO A 407 -1.85 5.40 -5.96
N ALA A 408 -2.32 5.41 -7.20
CA ALA A 408 -3.61 5.98 -7.57
C ALA A 408 -4.77 5.12 -7.07
N ILE A 409 -4.68 3.80 -7.23
CA ILE A 409 -5.69 2.85 -6.78
C ILE A 409 -5.86 2.93 -5.26
N TYR A 410 -4.80 2.67 -4.50
CA TYR A 410 -4.89 2.53 -3.05
C TYR A 410 -4.84 3.87 -2.31
N GLY A 411 -4.13 4.88 -2.86
CA GLY A 411 -3.97 6.20 -2.24
C GLY A 411 -5.24 7.04 -2.26
N CYS A 412 -5.99 7.00 -3.36
CA CYS A 412 -7.17 7.85 -3.50
C CYS A 412 -8.37 7.20 -4.19
N ASN A 413 -8.22 6.54 -5.35
CA ASN A 413 -9.36 6.20 -6.20
C ASN A 413 -10.26 5.13 -5.57
N LEU A 414 -9.70 4.03 -5.07
CA LEU A 414 -10.43 2.94 -4.40
C LEU A 414 -11.07 3.42 -3.10
N ARG A 415 -10.33 4.21 -2.30
CA ARG A 415 -10.81 4.75 -1.04
C ARG A 415 -12.01 5.68 -1.22
N LEU A 416 -12.00 6.51 -2.27
CA LEU A 416 -13.08 7.45 -2.58
C LEU A 416 -14.22 6.81 -3.40
N LYS A 417 -14.05 5.59 -3.91
CA LYS A 417 -14.99 4.80 -4.71
C LYS A 417 -15.37 5.43 -6.07
N ARG A 418 -15.93 6.65 -6.10
CA ARG A 418 -16.34 7.32 -7.35
C ARG A 418 -15.20 7.49 -8.36
N PRO A 419 -14.00 7.99 -7.99
CA PRO A 419 -12.88 8.08 -8.93
C PRO A 419 -12.50 6.71 -9.51
N MET A 420 -12.58 5.63 -8.72
CA MET A 420 -12.31 4.27 -9.19
C MET A 420 -13.31 3.82 -10.26
N ILE A 421 -14.61 4.10 -10.07
CA ILE A 421 -15.65 3.78 -11.06
C ILE A 421 -15.40 4.53 -12.36
N TYR A 422 -15.10 5.83 -12.28
CA TYR A 422 -14.78 6.63 -13.46
C TYR A 422 -13.53 6.11 -14.19
N ALA A 423 -12.49 5.74 -13.44
CA ALA A 423 -11.28 5.18 -14.02
C ALA A 423 -11.55 3.86 -14.76
N VAL A 424 -12.38 2.98 -14.21
CA VAL A 424 -12.79 1.72 -14.85
C VAL A 424 -13.55 2.00 -16.16
N ILE A 425 -14.53 2.90 -16.12
CA ILE A 425 -15.34 3.26 -17.31
C ILE A 425 -14.46 3.90 -18.39
N CYS A 426 -13.65 4.89 -18.03
CA CYS A 426 -12.75 5.56 -18.96
C CYS A 426 -11.66 4.62 -19.48
N GLY A 427 -11.16 3.73 -18.64
CA GLY A 427 -10.20 2.70 -19.04
C GLY A 427 -10.80 1.73 -20.05
N ALA A 428 -12.06 1.32 -19.84
CA ALA A 428 -12.78 0.47 -20.80
C ALA A 428 -12.99 1.17 -22.15
N ALA A 429 -13.42 2.43 -22.13
CA ALA A 429 -13.60 3.22 -23.35
C ALA A 429 -12.26 3.42 -24.09
N GLY A 430 -11.21 3.82 -23.38
CA GLY A 430 -9.87 4.00 -23.96
C GLY A 430 -9.30 2.70 -24.52
N GLY A 431 -9.43 1.59 -23.79
CA GLY A 431 -9.00 0.27 -24.25
C GLY A 431 -9.76 -0.20 -25.50
N ALA A 432 -11.07 0.06 -25.56
CA ALA A 432 -11.87 -0.23 -26.77
C ALA A 432 -11.39 0.56 -28.00
N VAL A 433 -11.07 1.86 -27.82
CA VAL A 433 -10.49 2.70 -28.88
C VAL A 433 -9.13 2.15 -29.32
N MET A 434 -8.26 1.75 -28.37
CA MET A 434 -6.97 1.14 -28.69
C MET A 434 -7.13 -0.19 -29.45
N GLY A 435 -8.13 -1.00 -29.05
CA GLY A 435 -8.48 -2.24 -29.76
C GLY A 435 -8.96 -1.98 -31.21
N ALA A 436 -9.79 -0.94 -31.41
CA ALA A 436 -10.23 -0.51 -32.74
C ALA A 436 -9.07 0.00 -33.61
N GLY A 437 -8.10 0.69 -32.98
CA GLY A 437 -6.90 1.19 -33.67
C GLY A 437 -5.81 0.15 -33.88
N GLY A 438 -6.00 -1.10 -33.45
CA GLY A 438 -5.00 -2.16 -33.56
C GLY A 438 -3.70 -1.86 -32.80
N VAL A 439 -3.77 -1.15 -31.67
CA VAL A 439 -2.59 -0.73 -30.88
C VAL A 439 -1.91 -1.94 -30.26
N TYR A 440 -0.59 -2.00 -30.35
CA TYR A 440 0.26 -3.03 -29.76
C TYR A 440 1.55 -2.41 -29.20
N GLY A 441 2.27 -3.13 -28.39
CA GLY A 441 3.60 -2.78 -27.90
C GLY A 441 4.64 -3.76 -28.42
N ASP A 442 5.80 -3.26 -28.83
CA ASP A 442 6.93 -4.07 -29.34
C ASP A 442 7.79 -4.64 -28.22
N ALA A 443 7.59 -4.15 -27.00
CA ALA A 443 8.33 -4.57 -25.84
C ALA A 443 7.40 -4.84 -24.64
N PHE A 444 7.91 -5.56 -23.67
CA PHE A 444 7.25 -5.75 -22.39
C PHE A 444 7.68 -4.63 -21.44
N ALA A 445 6.91 -3.57 -21.34
CA ALA A 445 7.16 -2.42 -20.49
C ALA A 445 5.87 -1.92 -19.82
N ASN A 446 6.01 -1.21 -18.70
CA ASN A 446 4.87 -0.50 -18.13
C ASN A 446 4.47 0.65 -19.06
N ASN A 447 3.19 0.75 -19.38
CA ASN A 447 2.66 1.76 -20.30
C ASN A 447 2.32 3.04 -19.54
N GLY A 448 3.26 3.98 -19.55
CA GLY A 448 3.11 5.39 -19.18
C GLY A 448 3.49 6.27 -20.37
N ILE A 449 3.73 7.56 -20.11
CA ILE A 449 4.30 8.48 -21.12
C ILE A 449 5.75 8.12 -21.43
N LEU A 450 6.44 7.55 -20.46
CA LEU A 450 7.80 7.03 -20.56
C LEU A 450 7.75 5.52 -20.74
#